data_2b16e789dd56ded54ba94efc1f47bf77
#
_entry.id   2b16e789dd56ded54ba94efc1f47bf77
#
_cell.length_a   1.000
_cell.length_b   1.000
_cell.length_c   1.000
_cell.angle_alpha   90.00
_cell.angle_beta   90.00
_cell.angle_gamma   90.00
#
_symmetry.space_group_name_H-M   'P 1'
#
loop_
_entity.id
_entity.type
_entity.pdbx_description
1 polymer ?
#
loop_
_entity_poly.entity_id
_entity_poly.type
_entity_poly.pdbx_seq_one_letter_code
_entity_poly.pdbx_strand_id
1 'polypeptide(L)'
;MDLKEKFLALRKEYIDSRFPRLNDRQREAVFHTEGPELIIAGAGSGKTTVITQRIAYMILFGNAYESNEVNGEVTEELVAELEALIQGTITKPSEALIDAMRVRPVSPYNIIAITFTNKAANEMRERLAKQLGDFDARKITASTFHSMCVGQLKLYGHLIGYPRSFTIYDDDDSKSVMKDLLRVKNKPAKDVDAECVLDDISRWKDNMLTPDEAKQAAVDFEEREHAKLYQQYQDRLFKVRAMDFDDLIFNMVRVLTECPKARRKLQSQFTYIMVDEYQDTSVAQSLLVKLLVNDRTLNICAVGDDDQSIYSFRGAEINNILNFPAIFKGCKKIRLEENYRSTGTILNAANSVIAHNTERLGKTLWTSNADGEKVSYADYEDENEEARLVAKKIKQTIQSGVEPKDIAVLFRSNMLTNAIEKALTREKIPYRVIGGTPLFARKAVKDIIAYLTLLVNPADDTRLKRIINKPSRKIGPAAMQKLAETANAYDI
;
A
#
# COMPACT_ATOMS: atom_id res chain seq x y z
N MET A 1 41.87 4.65 25.71
CA MET A 1 40.49 4.76 25.23
C MET A 1 39.65 5.11 26.42
N ASP A 2 38.97 6.23 26.40
CA ASP A 2 38.07 6.64 27.49
C ASP A 2 36.97 5.58 27.68
N LEU A 3 36.46 5.42 28.90
CA LEU A 3 35.44 4.44 29.22
C LEU A 3 34.20 4.61 28.37
N LYS A 4 33.81 5.86 28.08
CA LYS A 4 32.73 6.21 27.21
C LYS A 4 33.02 5.82 25.75
N GLU A 5 34.20 6.05 25.23
CA GLU A 5 34.59 5.64 23.89
C GLU A 5 34.52 4.12 23.72
N LYS A 6 34.99 3.38 24.73
CA LYS A 6 34.91 1.92 24.77
C LYS A 6 33.43 1.45 24.73
N PHE A 7 32.58 2.04 25.58
CA PHE A 7 31.15 1.73 25.60
C PHE A 7 30.48 2.00 24.23
N LEU A 8 30.78 3.14 23.60
CA LEU A 8 30.22 3.48 22.30
C LEU A 8 30.63 2.51 21.19
N ALA A 9 31.87 2.04 21.21
CA ALA A 9 32.35 1.03 20.26
C ALA A 9 31.63 -0.31 20.45
N LEU A 10 31.54 -0.78 21.70
CA LEU A 10 30.82 -2.00 22.06
C LEU A 10 29.31 -1.91 21.75
N ARG A 11 28.70 -0.74 21.99
CA ARG A 11 27.30 -0.50 21.63
C ARG A 11 27.04 -0.68 20.13
N LYS A 12 27.93 -0.18 19.28
CA LYS A 12 27.84 -0.40 17.83
C LYS A 12 27.97 -1.87 17.48
N GLU A 13 28.94 -2.55 18.05
CA GLU A 13 29.16 -3.98 17.85
C GLU A 13 27.93 -4.80 18.28
N TYR A 14 27.35 -4.49 19.44
CA TYR A 14 26.13 -5.13 19.90
C TYR A 14 24.95 -4.87 18.96
N ILE A 15 24.74 -3.62 18.55
CA ILE A 15 23.68 -3.29 17.58
C ILE A 15 23.88 -4.05 16.28
N ASP A 16 25.08 -4.09 15.72
CA ASP A 16 25.40 -4.86 14.52
C ASP A 16 25.08 -6.36 14.68
N SER A 17 25.40 -6.93 15.85
CA SER A 17 25.09 -8.33 16.15
C SER A 17 23.59 -8.64 16.21
N ARG A 18 22.75 -7.62 16.47
CA ARG A 18 21.28 -7.76 16.49
C ARG A 18 20.67 -7.73 15.08
N PHE A 19 21.42 -7.23 14.09
CA PHE A 19 20.99 -7.12 12.70
C PHE A 19 21.96 -7.82 11.71
N PRO A 20 22.33 -9.10 11.94
CA PRO A 20 23.45 -9.76 11.28
C PRO A 20 23.24 -10.02 9.77
N ARG A 21 22.00 -9.94 9.31
CA ARG A 21 21.65 -10.24 7.91
C ARG A 21 21.62 -9.03 7.00
N LEU A 22 21.91 -7.85 7.51
CA LEU A 22 21.95 -6.63 6.71
C LEU A 22 23.31 -6.48 6.04
N ASN A 23 23.33 -6.19 4.73
CA ASN A 23 24.54 -5.70 4.08
C ASN A 23 24.81 -4.23 4.43
N ASP A 24 25.95 -3.69 4.03
CA ASP A 24 26.38 -2.34 4.42
C ASP A 24 25.37 -1.25 3.97
N ARG A 25 24.78 -1.37 2.78
CA ARG A 25 23.78 -0.41 2.30
C ARG A 25 22.45 -0.53 3.05
N GLN A 26 22.05 -1.75 3.37
CA GLN A 26 20.87 -1.97 4.20
C GLN A 26 21.08 -1.46 5.63
N ARG A 27 22.29 -1.64 6.21
CA ARG A 27 22.66 -1.05 7.53
C ARG A 27 22.58 0.46 7.50
N GLU A 28 23.15 1.09 6.47
CA GLU A 28 23.06 2.53 6.28
C GLU A 28 21.61 3.01 6.29
N ALA A 29 20.72 2.31 5.58
CA ALA A 29 19.30 2.63 5.53
C ALA A 29 18.55 2.36 6.85
N VAL A 30 18.91 1.33 7.59
CA VAL A 30 18.26 0.98 8.87
C VAL A 30 18.65 1.93 9.97
N PHE A 31 19.92 2.34 10.03
CA PHE A 31 20.47 3.12 11.16
C PHE A 31 20.36 4.64 10.99
N HIS A 32 20.09 5.13 9.78
CA HIS A 32 19.80 6.55 9.53
C HIS A 32 18.35 6.85 9.89
N THR A 33 18.05 7.36 11.09
CA THR A 33 16.69 7.48 11.62
C THR A 33 16.03 8.84 11.38
N GLU A 34 16.79 9.92 11.30
CA GLU A 34 16.28 11.28 11.31
C GLU A 34 16.31 11.93 9.92
N GLY A 35 15.27 12.71 9.63
CA GLY A 35 15.13 13.42 8.37
C GLY A 35 14.56 12.56 7.24
N PRO A 36 14.45 13.13 6.02
CA PRO A 36 13.88 12.44 4.88
C PRO A 36 14.89 11.47 4.25
N GLU A 37 14.42 10.28 3.93
CA GLU A 37 15.20 9.23 3.30
C GLU A 37 14.45 8.60 2.14
N LEU A 38 15.12 8.44 1.01
CA LEU A 38 14.64 7.70 -0.15
C LEU A 38 15.53 6.48 -0.39
N ILE A 39 14.94 5.30 -0.21
CA ILE A 39 15.59 4.02 -0.48
C ILE A 39 15.15 3.54 -1.86
N ILE A 40 16.07 3.62 -2.83
CA ILE A 40 15.88 3.14 -4.19
C ILE A 40 16.29 1.67 -4.19
N ALA A 41 15.32 0.78 -4.15
CA ALA A 41 15.56 -0.63 -3.85
C ALA A 41 15.09 -1.52 -5.00
N GLY A 42 16.00 -2.17 -5.66
CA GLY A 42 15.68 -3.08 -6.76
C GLY A 42 14.85 -4.30 -6.35
N ALA A 43 14.35 -5.03 -7.33
CA ALA A 43 13.64 -6.28 -7.09
C ALA A 43 14.50 -7.24 -6.27
N GLY A 44 13.91 -7.86 -5.23
CA GLY A 44 14.63 -8.85 -4.41
C GLY A 44 15.77 -8.33 -3.55
N SER A 45 15.93 -7.00 -3.40
CA SER A 45 16.97 -6.36 -2.58
C SER A 45 16.63 -6.25 -1.08
N GLY A 46 15.46 -6.73 -0.67
CA GLY A 46 15.05 -6.73 0.73
C GLY A 46 14.33 -5.46 1.20
N LYS A 47 13.61 -4.73 0.33
CA LYS A 47 12.81 -3.53 0.66
C LYS A 47 12.04 -3.64 1.99
N THR A 48 11.15 -4.60 2.08
CA THR A 48 10.32 -4.81 3.29
C THR A 48 11.15 -5.20 4.52
N THR A 49 12.29 -5.89 4.32
CA THR A 49 13.21 -6.21 5.40
C THR A 49 13.82 -4.95 5.98
N VAL A 50 14.30 -4.04 5.14
CA VAL A 50 14.89 -2.77 5.60
C VAL A 50 13.87 -1.95 6.39
N ILE A 51 12.63 -1.80 5.89
CA ILE A 51 11.57 -1.07 6.62
C ILE A 51 11.32 -1.70 8.01
N THR A 52 11.15 -3.02 8.09
CA THR A 52 10.84 -3.69 9.36
C THR A 52 12.02 -3.65 10.33
N GLN A 53 13.25 -3.81 9.84
CA GLN A 53 14.46 -3.70 10.66
C GLN A 53 14.68 -2.26 11.16
N ARG A 54 14.44 -1.25 10.32
CA ARG A 54 14.51 0.17 10.69
C ARG A 54 13.51 0.51 11.80
N ILE A 55 12.26 0.07 11.67
CA ILE A 55 11.23 0.25 12.71
C ILE A 55 11.67 -0.41 14.01
N ALA A 56 12.15 -1.65 13.96
CA ALA A 56 12.62 -2.37 15.14
C ALA A 56 13.82 -1.66 15.79
N TYR A 57 14.79 -1.22 14.99
CA TYR A 57 15.94 -0.47 15.46
C TYR A 57 15.54 0.83 16.18
N MET A 58 14.65 1.65 15.59
CA MET A 58 14.18 2.89 16.20
C MET A 58 13.48 2.66 17.55
N ILE A 59 12.70 1.59 17.68
CA ILE A 59 11.99 1.27 18.93
C ILE A 59 12.97 0.75 19.99
N LEU A 60 13.90 -0.10 19.61
CA LEU A 60 14.83 -0.75 20.53
C LEU A 60 15.96 0.18 20.97
N PHE A 61 16.51 0.98 20.06
CA PHE A 61 17.74 1.74 20.26
C PHE A 61 17.61 3.25 19.98
N GLY A 62 16.56 3.68 19.26
CA GLY A 62 16.43 5.08 18.82
C GLY A 62 17.48 5.45 17.79
N ASN A 63 18.28 6.49 18.06
CA ASN A 63 19.38 6.95 17.20
C ASN A 63 20.75 6.58 17.80
N ALA A 64 20.88 5.41 18.43
CA ALA A 64 22.06 5.05 19.22
C ALA A 64 23.30 4.72 18.38
N TYR A 65 23.14 4.22 17.15
CA TYR A 65 24.27 3.74 16.33
C TYR A 65 25.21 4.89 15.89
N GLU A 66 24.66 6.02 15.49
CA GLU A 66 25.44 7.17 15.03
C GLU A 66 25.68 8.22 16.14
N SER A 67 24.99 8.12 17.27
CA SER A 67 25.05 9.10 18.35
C SER A 67 26.22 8.83 19.32
N ASN A 68 26.84 9.89 19.79
CA ASN A 68 27.79 9.84 20.90
C ASN A 68 27.13 10.12 22.27
N GLU A 69 25.80 10.26 22.30
CA GLU A 69 25.03 10.40 23.53
C GLU A 69 24.93 9.05 24.26
N VAL A 70 24.92 9.09 25.58
CA VAL A 70 24.64 7.95 26.47
C VAL A 70 23.71 8.46 27.57
N ASN A 71 22.67 7.71 27.88
CA ASN A 71 21.79 8.04 28.99
C ASN A 71 22.46 7.61 30.31
N GLY A 72 22.75 8.57 31.20
CA GLY A 72 23.43 8.33 32.43
C GLY A 72 24.96 8.31 32.33
N GLU A 73 25.60 7.92 33.42
CA GLU A 73 27.07 7.78 33.52
C GLU A 73 27.50 6.40 33.05
N VAL A 74 28.56 6.31 32.26
CA VAL A 74 29.14 5.04 31.83
C VAL A 74 30.05 4.52 32.92
N THR A 75 29.68 3.39 33.52
CA THR A 75 30.49 2.72 34.58
C THR A 75 31.26 1.51 34.00
N GLU A 76 32.29 1.07 34.67
CA GLU A 76 33.03 -0.15 34.31
C GLU A 76 32.10 -1.38 34.31
N GLU A 77 31.12 -1.42 35.21
CA GLU A 77 30.11 -2.49 35.29
C GLU A 77 29.25 -2.58 34.05
N LEU A 78 28.77 -1.43 33.51
CA LEU A 78 27.99 -1.40 32.27
C LEU A 78 28.82 -1.85 31.06
N VAL A 79 30.11 -1.49 31.04
CA VAL A 79 31.02 -1.93 29.97
C VAL A 79 31.24 -3.43 30.03
N ALA A 80 31.52 -3.96 31.23
CA ALA A 80 31.74 -5.39 31.48
C ALA A 80 30.45 -6.21 31.13
N GLU A 81 29.28 -5.69 31.50
CA GLU A 81 27.99 -6.33 31.18
C GLU A 81 27.77 -6.37 29.67
N LEU A 82 28.06 -5.27 28.96
CA LEU A 82 27.92 -5.20 27.50
C LEU A 82 28.90 -6.15 26.80
N GLU A 83 30.14 -6.26 27.26
CA GLU A 83 31.10 -7.25 26.74
C GLU A 83 30.60 -8.67 26.95
N ALA A 84 30.09 -8.98 28.16
CA ALA A 84 29.54 -10.30 28.51
C ALA A 84 28.30 -10.64 27.61
N LEU A 85 27.49 -9.63 27.28
CA LEU A 85 26.33 -9.77 26.39
C LEU A 85 26.76 -10.06 24.93
N ILE A 86 27.81 -9.37 24.45
CA ILE A 86 28.37 -9.60 23.11
C ILE A 86 28.99 -10.99 23.00
N GLN A 87 29.71 -11.42 24.04
CA GLN A 87 30.34 -12.75 24.12
C GLN A 87 29.32 -13.89 24.35
N GLY A 88 28.05 -13.56 24.65
CA GLY A 88 26.99 -14.55 24.88
C GLY A 88 27.06 -15.23 26.25
N THR A 89 27.90 -14.72 27.18
CA THR A 89 28.00 -15.23 28.57
C THR A 89 26.76 -14.85 29.38
N ILE A 90 26.10 -13.77 29.04
CA ILE A 90 24.76 -13.40 29.51
C ILE A 90 23.80 -13.27 28.34
N THR A 91 22.53 -13.55 28.59
CA THR A 91 21.48 -13.52 27.51
C THR A 91 20.50 -12.37 27.67
N LYS A 92 20.45 -11.73 28.83
CA LYS A 92 19.54 -10.63 29.12
C LYS A 92 20.32 -9.46 29.72
N PRO A 93 20.22 -8.26 29.10
CA PRO A 93 20.82 -7.05 29.67
C PRO A 93 20.00 -6.56 30.88
N SER A 94 20.66 -5.87 31.82
CA SER A 94 20.03 -5.14 32.90
C SER A 94 19.22 -3.94 32.37
N GLU A 95 18.25 -3.43 33.13
CA GLU A 95 17.50 -2.22 32.75
C GLU A 95 18.45 -1.01 32.59
N ALA A 96 19.46 -0.89 33.45
CA ALA A 96 20.47 0.16 33.38
C ALA A 96 21.26 0.11 32.05
N LEU A 97 21.68 -1.09 31.62
CA LEU A 97 22.36 -1.26 30.33
C LEU A 97 21.42 -0.96 29.14
N ILE A 98 20.16 -1.40 29.21
CA ILE A 98 19.17 -1.08 28.19
C ILE A 98 19.02 0.43 28.05
N ASP A 99 18.87 1.16 29.14
CA ASP A 99 18.73 2.62 29.12
C ASP A 99 19.99 3.32 28.63
N ALA A 100 21.19 2.87 29.04
CA ALA A 100 22.45 3.43 28.56
C ALA A 100 22.70 3.20 27.07
N MET A 101 22.20 2.09 26.50
CA MET A 101 22.30 1.77 25.07
C MET A 101 21.33 2.56 24.20
N ARG A 102 20.25 3.10 24.75
CA ARG A 102 19.20 3.81 24.00
C ARG A 102 19.52 5.29 23.86
N VAL A 103 19.20 5.83 22.70
CA VAL A 103 19.26 7.28 22.46
C VAL A 103 17.95 7.71 21.76
N ARG A 104 17.08 8.39 22.48
CA ARG A 104 15.78 8.86 21.98
C ARG A 104 14.95 7.74 21.34
N PRO A 105 14.66 6.64 22.05
CA PRO A 105 13.89 5.54 21.49
C PRO A 105 12.51 6.00 21.08
N VAL A 106 12.02 5.49 19.93
CA VAL A 106 10.75 5.89 19.35
C VAL A 106 9.61 5.06 19.92
N SER A 107 8.55 5.70 20.38
CA SER A 107 7.34 4.99 20.79
C SER A 107 6.68 4.30 19.59
N PRO A 108 6.28 3.01 19.70
CA PRO A 108 5.58 2.30 18.64
C PRO A 108 4.32 3.03 18.11
N TYR A 109 3.60 3.77 18.95
CA TYR A 109 2.44 4.58 18.58
C TYR A 109 2.76 5.76 17.65
N ASN A 110 4.01 6.18 17.62
CA ASN A 110 4.47 7.30 16.80
C ASN A 110 4.91 6.90 15.39
N ILE A 111 4.82 5.62 15.06
CA ILE A 111 5.25 5.08 13.77
C ILE A 111 4.02 4.68 12.94
N ILE A 112 3.98 5.19 11.73
CA ILE A 112 3.07 4.69 10.67
C ILE A 112 3.87 4.11 9.52
N ALA A 113 3.49 2.89 9.11
CA ALA A 113 4.05 2.20 7.95
C ALA A 113 2.94 1.91 6.95
N ILE A 114 3.02 2.53 5.78
CA ILE A 114 2.00 2.48 4.74
C ILE A 114 2.49 1.55 3.63
N THR A 115 1.64 0.62 3.22
CA THR A 115 1.90 -0.32 2.14
C THR A 115 0.78 -0.25 1.09
N PHE A 116 1.00 -0.85 -0.08
CA PHE A 116 0.02 -0.84 -1.15
C PHE A 116 -1.11 -1.88 -0.96
N THR A 117 -0.82 -3.01 -0.31
CA THR A 117 -1.79 -4.11 -0.15
C THR A 117 -1.98 -4.53 1.30
N ASN A 118 -3.18 -4.98 1.63
CA ASN A 118 -3.47 -5.55 2.96
C ASN A 118 -2.59 -6.78 3.28
N LYS A 119 -2.21 -7.55 2.26
CA LYS A 119 -1.30 -8.69 2.44
C LYS A 119 0.07 -8.21 2.91
N ALA A 120 0.64 -7.19 2.25
CA ALA A 120 1.93 -6.61 2.64
C ALA A 120 1.87 -5.98 4.05
N ALA A 121 0.78 -5.29 4.40
CA ALA A 121 0.58 -4.76 5.74
C ALA A 121 0.54 -5.85 6.81
N ASN A 122 -0.14 -6.97 6.54
CA ASN A 122 -0.20 -8.10 7.47
C ASN A 122 1.18 -8.77 7.61
N GLU A 123 1.87 -9.01 6.50
CA GLU A 123 3.24 -9.58 6.53
C GLU A 123 4.20 -8.68 7.30
N MET A 124 4.10 -7.37 7.13
CA MET A 124 4.89 -6.41 7.91
C MET A 124 4.61 -6.51 9.40
N ARG A 125 3.32 -6.59 9.82
CA ARG A 125 2.95 -6.78 11.24
C ARG A 125 3.50 -8.09 11.81
N GLU A 126 3.42 -9.18 11.08
CA GLU A 126 3.97 -10.48 11.50
C GLU A 126 5.49 -10.43 11.69
N ARG A 127 6.21 -9.77 10.78
CA ARG A 127 7.66 -9.58 10.88
C ARG A 127 8.04 -8.70 12.07
N LEU A 128 7.30 -7.62 12.32
CA LEU A 128 7.49 -6.75 13.47
C LEU A 128 7.17 -7.48 14.78
N ALA A 129 6.12 -8.31 14.83
CA ALA A 129 5.78 -9.11 16.01
C ALA A 129 6.87 -10.12 16.37
N LYS A 130 7.54 -10.71 15.39
CA LYS A 130 8.68 -11.61 15.61
C LYS A 130 9.89 -10.91 16.22
N GLN A 131 10.06 -9.61 15.99
CA GLN A 131 11.22 -8.84 16.45
C GLN A 131 10.97 -8.11 17.77
N LEU A 132 9.78 -7.54 17.94
CA LEU A 132 9.43 -6.65 19.05
C LEU A 132 8.48 -7.29 20.07
N GLY A 133 7.92 -8.47 19.73
CA GLY A 133 6.81 -9.07 20.44
C GLY A 133 5.44 -8.49 20.03
N ASP A 134 4.39 -9.25 20.29
CA ASP A 134 3.01 -8.89 19.87
C ASP A 134 2.51 -7.58 20.48
N PHE A 135 2.92 -7.28 21.73
CA PHE A 135 2.44 -6.10 22.44
C PHE A 135 2.88 -4.79 21.76
N ASP A 136 4.15 -4.66 21.41
CA ASP A 136 4.65 -3.44 20.76
C ASP A 136 4.33 -3.40 19.28
N ALA A 137 4.34 -4.53 18.59
CA ALA A 137 3.96 -4.61 17.18
C ALA A 137 2.50 -4.16 16.93
N ARG A 138 1.57 -4.44 17.84
CA ARG A 138 0.16 -4.00 17.72
C ARG A 138 -0.05 -2.50 17.86
N LYS A 139 0.88 -1.79 18.47
CA LYS A 139 0.84 -0.34 18.65
C LYS A 139 1.29 0.42 17.40
N ILE A 140 2.08 -0.24 16.53
CA ILE A 140 2.54 0.34 15.28
C ILE A 140 1.37 0.38 14.29
N THR A 141 1.14 1.52 13.64
CA THR A 141 0.14 1.62 12.58
C THR A 141 0.73 1.12 11.27
N ALA A 142 0.57 -0.19 10.98
CA ALA A 142 0.92 -0.76 9.69
C ALA A 142 -0.36 -1.01 8.88
N SER A 143 -0.57 -0.30 7.76
CA SER A 143 -1.84 -0.34 7.00
C SER A 143 -1.65 0.05 5.55
N THR A 144 -2.71 -0.11 4.74
CA THR A 144 -2.78 0.51 3.41
C THR A 144 -3.23 1.97 3.51
N PHE A 145 -2.99 2.77 2.46
CA PHE A 145 -3.51 4.14 2.36
C PHE A 145 -5.00 4.23 2.70
N HIS A 146 -5.81 3.44 2.02
CA HIS A 146 -7.27 3.43 2.22
C HIS A 146 -7.67 3.03 3.65
N SER A 147 -7.05 1.99 4.21
CA SER A 147 -7.36 1.55 5.59
C SER A 147 -7.03 2.63 6.63
N MET A 148 -5.91 3.33 6.44
CA MET A 148 -5.53 4.47 7.28
C MET A 148 -6.56 5.61 7.15
N CYS A 149 -6.92 5.98 5.89
CA CYS A 149 -7.91 7.02 5.63
C CYS A 149 -9.26 6.70 6.26
N VAL A 150 -9.77 5.48 6.13
CA VAL A 150 -11.02 5.05 6.80
C VAL A 150 -10.96 5.26 8.30
N GLY A 151 -9.86 4.83 8.94
CA GLY A 151 -9.65 5.01 10.37
C GLY A 151 -9.68 6.49 10.79
N GLN A 152 -9.00 7.34 10.06
CA GLN A 152 -8.92 8.77 10.37
C GLN A 152 -10.20 9.54 9.99
N LEU A 153 -10.88 9.19 8.89
CA LEU A 153 -12.14 9.81 8.50
C LEU A 153 -13.27 9.52 9.49
N LYS A 154 -13.29 8.34 10.14
CA LYS A 154 -14.21 8.08 11.26
C LYS A 154 -14.02 9.03 12.44
N LEU A 155 -12.81 9.54 12.63
CA LEU A 155 -12.49 10.49 13.70
C LEU A 155 -12.67 11.95 13.28
N TYR A 156 -12.29 12.29 12.07
CA TYR A 156 -12.16 13.67 11.60
C TYR A 156 -13.11 14.03 10.44
N GLY A 157 -13.80 13.08 9.81
CA GLY A 157 -14.69 13.33 8.68
C GLY A 157 -15.82 14.31 8.98
N HIS A 158 -16.24 14.41 10.25
CA HIS A 158 -17.24 15.38 10.68
C HIS A 158 -16.81 16.84 10.46
N LEU A 159 -15.51 17.11 10.36
CA LEU A 159 -14.96 18.44 10.06
C LEU A 159 -15.22 18.90 8.63
N ILE A 160 -15.51 17.95 7.72
CA ILE A 160 -15.87 18.18 6.33
C ILE A 160 -17.30 17.74 6.00
N GLY A 161 -18.14 17.55 7.02
CA GLY A 161 -19.57 17.26 6.89
C GLY A 161 -19.96 15.78 6.84
N TYR A 162 -19.02 14.84 6.91
CA TYR A 162 -19.36 13.41 6.93
C TYR A 162 -19.56 12.88 8.34
N PRO A 163 -20.56 12.02 8.58
CA PRO A 163 -20.75 11.38 9.88
C PRO A 163 -19.64 10.37 10.17
N ARG A 164 -19.50 9.98 11.45
CA ARG A 164 -18.54 8.94 11.86
C ARG A 164 -18.83 7.58 11.22
N SER A 165 -20.10 7.28 10.94
CA SER A 165 -20.54 6.09 10.23
C SER A 165 -20.91 6.48 8.80
N PHE A 166 -20.07 6.20 7.85
CA PHE A 166 -20.33 6.34 6.42
C PHE A 166 -20.17 4.98 5.73
N THR A 167 -20.87 4.80 4.62
CA THR A 167 -20.76 3.60 3.80
C THR A 167 -19.64 3.76 2.79
N ILE A 168 -18.88 2.70 2.56
CA ILE A 168 -17.88 2.65 1.48
C ILE A 168 -18.50 1.92 0.30
N TYR A 169 -18.59 2.60 -0.84
CA TYR A 169 -19.10 2.04 -2.08
C TYR A 169 -17.97 1.35 -2.85
N ASP A 170 -18.29 0.17 -3.37
CA ASP A 170 -17.42 -0.52 -4.32
C ASP A 170 -17.77 -0.12 -5.76
N ASP A 171 -17.03 -0.66 -6.74
CA ASP A 171 -17.20 -0.34 -8.16
C ASP A 171 -18.62 -0.62 -8.67
N ASP A 172 -19.27 -1.71 -8.20
CA ASP A 172 -20.64 -2.03 -8.60
C ASP A 172 -21.65 -1.02 -8.03
N ASP A 173 -21.44 -0.55 -6.80
CA ASP A 173 -22.26 0.46 -6.15
C ASP A 173 -22.13 1.80 -6.88
N SER A 174 -20.89 2.21 -7.15
CA SER A 174 -20.55 3.43 -7.91
C SER A 174 -21.16 3.41 -9.33
N LYS A 175 -21.04 2.29 -10.04
CA LYS A 175 -21.68 2.07 -11.34
C LYS A 175 -23.20 2.15 -11.26
N SER A 176 -23.80 1.62 -10.20
CA SER A 176 -25.26 1.70 -10.00
C SER A 176 -25.74 3.14 -9.86
N VAL A 177 -25.02 3.95 -9.06
CA VAL A 177 -25.31 5.39 -8.91
C VAL A 177 -25.16 6.13 -10.23
N MET A 178 -24.07 5.89 -10.96
CA MET A 178 -23.81 6.56 -12.23
C MET A 178 -24.87 6.19 -13.28
N LYS A 179 -25.28 4.94 -13.38
CA LYS A 179 -26.37 4.49 -14.26
C LYS A 179 -27.69 5.19 -13.94
N ASP A 180 -28.02 5.38 -12.66
CA ASP A 180 -29.23 6.12 -12.27
C ASP A 180 -29.13 7.58 -12.72
N LEU A 181 -27.98 8.25 -12.57
CA LEU A 181 -27.78 9.64 -13.02
C LEU A 181 -27.88 9.78 -14.55
N LEU A 182 -27.34 8.83 -15.32
CA LEU A 182 -27.43 8.82 -16.78
C LEU A 182 -28.85 8.60 -17.29
N ARG A 183 -29.65 7.76 -16.60
CA ARG A 183 -31.08 7.54 -16.94
C ARG A 183 -31.95 8.78 -16.80
N VAL A 184 -31.72 9.59 -15.78
CA VAL A 184 -32.44 10.86 -15.55
C VAL A 184 -32.24 11.83 -16.76
N LYS A 185 -31.13 11.74 -17.47
CA LYS A 185 -30.83 12.55 -18.66
C LYS A 185 -31.45 11.98 -19.97
N ASN A 186 -32.38 11.00 -19.92
CA ASN A 186 -32.95 10.32 -21.08
C ASN A 186 -31.92 9.68 -22.05
N LYS A 187 -30.71 9.41 -21.57
CA LYS A 187 -29.70 8.61 -22.30
C LYS A 187 -29.87 7.15 -21.88
N PRO A 188 -29.97 6.19 -22.83
CA PRO A 188 -29.92 4.78 -22.49
C PRO A 188 -28.54 4.50 -21.85
N ALA A 189 -28.51 4.28 -20.54
CA ALA A 189 -27.27 4.03 -19.82
C ALA A 189 -26.72 2.68 -20.25
N LYS A 190 -25.73 2.67 -21.11
CA LYS A 190 -24.88 1.51 -21.40
C LYS A 190 -23.86 1.36 -20.26
N ASP A 191 -23.47 0.14 -19.97
CA ASP A 191 -22.45 -0.12 -18.95
C ASP A 191 -21.14 0.60 -19.24
N VAL A 192 -20.76 0.68 -20.50
CA VAL A 192 -19.58 1.39 -20.99
C VAL A 192 -19.62 2.88 -20.67
N ASP A 193 -20.77 3.54 -20.88
CA ASP A 193 -20.89 4.98 -20.61
C ASP A 193 -20.68 5.31 -19.13
N ALA A 194 -21.18 4.45 -18.22
CA ALA A 194 -21.02 4.64 -16.77
C ALA A 194 -19.57 4.41 -16.32
N GLU A 195 -18.87 3.45 -16.90
CA GLU A 195 -17.45 3.19 -16.62
C GLU A 195 -16.57 4.35 -17.07
N CYS A 196 -16.72 4.82 -18.29
CA CYS A 196 -15.94 5.96 -18.81
C CYS A 196 -16.08 7.21 -17.94
N VAL A 197 -17.31 7.53 -17.51
CA VAL A 197 -17.54 8.66 -16.58
C VAL A 197 -16.84 8.45 -15.24
N LEU A 198 -16.92 7.25 -14.68
CA LEU A 198 -16.27 6.93 -13.39
C LEU A 198 -14.74 6.92 -13.51
N ASP A 199 -14.18 6.46 -14.62
CA ASP A 199 -12.75 6.50 -14.88
C ASP A 199 -12.22 7.95 -14.94
N ASP A 200 -12.95 8.86 -15.57
CA ASP A 200 -12.61 10.28 -15.57
C ASP A 200 -12.71 10.89 -14.16
N ILE A 201 -13.77 10.56 -13.40
CA ILE A 201 -13.93 11.01 -12.01
C ILE A 201 -12.78 10.50 -11.14
N SER A 202 -12.42 9.23 -11.27
CA SER A 202 -11.28 8.64 -10.53
C SER A 202 -9.98 9.37 -10.85
N ARG A 203 -9.69 9.60 -12.16
CA ARG A 203 -8.52 10.37 -12.61
C ARG A 203 -8.50 11.79 -12.03
N TRP A 204 -9.64 12.49 -11.97
CA TRP A 204 -9.72 13.82 -11.39
C TRP A 204 -9.50 13.78 -9.87
N LYS A 205 -10.08 12.81 -9.15
CA LYS A 205 -9.86 12.64 -7.70
C LYS A 205 -8.40 12.30 -7.40
N ASP A 206 -7.77 11.44 -8.18
CA ASP A 206 -6.36 11.11 -8.04
C ASP A 206 -5.43 12.32 -8.23
N ASN A 207 -5.86 13.29 -9.05
CA ASN A 207 -5.18 14.57 -9.24
C ASN A 207 -5.71 15.69 -8.32
N MET A 208 -6.53 15.34 -7.34
CA MET A 208 -7.11 16.27 -6.37
C MET A 208 -7.98 17.39 -6.99
N LEU A 209 -8.57 17.14 -8.17
CA LEU A 209 -9.47 18.11 -8.80
C LEU A 209 -10.88 17.96 -8.23
N THR A 210 -11.43 19.04 -7.72
CA THR A 210 -12.85 19.17 -7.36
C THR A 210 -13.73 19.16 -8.62
N PRO A 211 -15.06 18.92 -8.50
CA PRO A 211 -15.96 19.00 -9.66
C PRO A 211 -15.88 20.32 -10.44
N ASP A 212 -15.68 21.44 -9.76
CA ASP A 212 -15.57 22.75 -10.44
C ASP A 212 -14.22 22.91 -11.15
N GLU A 213 -13.12 22.43 -10.55
CA GLU A 213 -11.80 22.40 -11.19
C GLU A 213 -11.78 21.42 -12.37
N ALA A 214 -12.44 20.27 -12.26
CA ALA A 214 -12.59 19.32 -13.36
C ALA A 214 -13.34 19.94 -14.56
N LYS A 215 -14.39 20.76 -14.32
CA LYS A 215 -15.10 21.51 -15.38
C LYS A 215 -14.19 22.50 -16.10
N GLN A 216 -13.23 23.12 -15.36
CA GLN A 216 -12.27 24.06 -15.93
C GLN A 216 -11.15 23.35 -16.69
N ALA A 217 -10.73 22.20 -16.23
CA ALA A 217 -9.68 21.37 -16.82
C ALA A 217 -10.14 20.56 -18.04
N ALA A 218 -11.46 20.36 -18.21
CA ALA A 218 -12.03 19.57 -19.28
C ALA A 218 -11.70 20.14 -20.67
N VAL A 219 -11.06 19.33 -21.51
CA VAL A 219 -10.53 19.73 -22.82
C VAL A 219 -11.61 19.68 -23.89
N ASP A 220 -12.45 18.66 -23.88
CA ASP A 220 -13.46 18.42 -24.91
C ASP A 220 -14.89 18.47 -24.37
N PHE A 221 -15.86 18.19 -25.26
CA PHE A 221 -17.27 18.20 -24.90
C PHE A 221 -17.64 17.03 -23.96
N GLU A 222 -17.06 15.87 -24.18
CA GLU A 222 -17.34 14.66 -23.39
C GLU A 222 -16.86 14.83 -21.95
N GLU A 223 -15.63 15.26 -21.74
CA GLU A 223 -15.09 15.56 -20.41
C GLU A 223 -15.92 16.65 -19.68
N ARG A 224 -16.42 17.67 -20.41
CA ARG A 224 -17.29 18.69 -19.78
C ARG A 224 -18.63 18.11 -19.31
N GLU A 225 -19.21 17.16 -20.05
CA GLU A 225 -20.42 16.46 -19.63
C GLU A 225 -20.13 15.52 -18.44
N HIS A 226 -18.98 14.82 -18.44
CA HIS A 226 -18.54 13.99 -17.33
C HIS A 226 -18.30 14.84 -16.06
N ALA A 227 -17.70 16.02 -16.17
CA ALA A 227 -17.48 16.92 -15.03
C ALA A 227 -18.80 17.43 -14.42
N LYS A 228 -19.87 17.62 -15.23
CA LYS A 228 -21.22 17.91 -14.69
C LYS A 228 -21.81 16.72 -13.94
N LEU A 229 -21.56 15.50 -14.44
CA LEU A 229 -21.96 14.26 -13.74
C LEU A 229 -21.17 14.04 -12.48
N TYR A 230 -19.90 14.43 -12.44
CA TYR A 230 -19.06 14.35 -11.24
C TYR A 230 -19.69 15.11 -10.06
N GLN A 231 -20.16 16.36 -10.27
CA GLN A 231 -20.84 17.10 -9.21
C GLN A 231 -22.08 16.35 -8.70
N GLN A 232 -22.94 15.88 -9.64
CA GLN A 232 -24.16 15.15 -9.27
C GLN A 232 -23.86 13.83 -8.54
N TYR A 233 -22.80 13.16 -8.94
CA TYR A 233 -22.31 11.94 -8.31
C TYR A 233 -21.87 12.20 -6.87
N GLN A 234 -21.05 13.23 -6.65
CA GLN A 234 -20.60 13.61 -5.30
C GLN A 234 -21.75 14.04 -4.39
N ASP A 235 -22.70 14.85 -4.91
CA ASP A 235 -23.89 15.27 -4.16
C ASP A 235 -24.72 14.05 -3.76
N ARG A 236 -24.85 13.06 -4.66
CA ARG A 236 -25.57 11.82 -4.36
C ARG A 236 -24.89 10.99 -3.30
N LEU A 237 -23.57 10.78 -3.38
CA LEU A 237 -22.81 10.06 -2.38
C LEU A 237 -22.91 10.77 -1.00
N PHE A 238 -22.75 12.07 -0.99
CA PHE A 238 -22.82 12.87 0.22
C PHE A 238 -24.20 12.77 0.89
N LYS A 239 -25.30 12.87 0.10
CA LYS A 239 -26.69 12.75 0.60
C LYS A 239 -26.93 11.40 1.29
N VAL A 240 -26.40 10.30 0.72
CA VAL A 240 -26.55 8.95 1.29
C VAL A 240 -25.44 8.58 2.29
N ARG A 241 -24.58 9.52 2.65
CA ARG A 241 -23.46 9.34 3.59
C ARG A 241 -22.54 8.22 3.15
N ALA A 242 -22.21 8.17 1.86
CA ALA A 242 -21.29 7.22 1.27
C ALA A 242 -20.04 7.91 0.74
N MET A 243 -18.97 7.16 0.62
CA MET A 243 -17.72 7.50 -0.06
C MET A 243 -17.33 6.33 -0.96
N ASP A 244 -16.84 6.60 -2.16
CA ASP A 244 -16.13 5.59 -2.94
C ASP A 244 -14.67 5.45 -2.47
N PHE A 245 -13.89 4.57 -3.12
CA PHE A 245 -12.50 4.36 -2.71
C PHE A 245 -11.63 5.61 -2.89
N ASP A 246 -11.83 6.36 -3.97
CA ASP A 246 -11.06 7.57 -4.26
C ASP A 246 -11.40 8.68 -3.28
N ASP A 247 -12.68 8.78 -2.88
CA ASP A 247 -13.13 9.72 -1.85
C ASP A 247 -12.43 9.53 -0.51
N LEU A 248 -11.99 8.33 -0.16
CA LEU A 248 -11.30 8.09 1.11
C LEU A 248 -9.99 8.87 1.18
N ILE A 249 -9.21 8.86 0.10
CA ILE A 249 -7.94 9.60 0.02
C ILE A 249 -8.23 11.09 -0.19
N PHE A 250 -9.07 11.43 -1.16
CA PHE A 250 -9.45 12.80 -1.48
C PHE A 250 -9.95 13.56 -0.25
N ASN A 251 -10.93 12.99 0.47
CA ASN A 251 -11.49 13.63 1.67
C ASN A 251 -10.50 13.65 2.85
N MET A 252 -9.60 12.67 2.97
CA MET A 252 -8.54 12.74 3.99
C MET A 252 -7.56 13.87 3.72
N VAL A 253 -7.18 14.08 2.45
CA VAL A 253 -6.37 15.23 2.04
C VAL A 253 -7.10 16.54 2.36
N ARG A 254 -8.42 16.63 2.06
CA ARG A 254 -9.25 17.79 2.42
C ARG A 254 -9.23 18.06 3.93
N VAL A 255 -9.43 17.03 4.76
CA VAL A 255 -9.36 17.17 6.23
C VAL A 255 -8.03 17.78 6.66
N LEU A 256 -6.91 17.29 6.11
CA LEU A 256 -5.58 17.79 6.49
C LEU A 256 -5.29 19.19 5.97
N THR A 257 -5.90 19.58 4.85
CA THR A 257 -5.74 20.91 4.24
C THR A 257 -6.64 21.93 4.91
N GLU A 258 -7.92 21.62 5.07
CA GLU A 258 -8.95 22.54 5.57
C GLU A 258 -8.95 22.66 7.10
N CYS A 259 -8.40 21.66 7.82
CA CYS A 259 -8.45 21.56 9.27
C CYS A 259 -7.06 21.51 9.92
N PRO A 260 -6.34 22.64 10.09
CA PRO A 260 -4.97 22.66 10.63
C PRO A 260 -4.82 22.02 12.02
N LYS A 261 -5.87 22.00 12.84
CA LYS A 261 -5.84 21.34 14.17
C LYS A 261 -5.76 19.82 14.02
N ALA A 262 -6.53 19.23 13.09
CA ALA A 262 -6.48 17.81 12.80
C ALA A 262 -5.11 17.42 12.22
N ARG A 263 -4.61 18.21 11.24
CA ARG A 263 -3.27 18.02 10.66
C ARG A 263 -2.19 17.99 11.75
N ARG A 264 -2.11 19.01 12.60
CA ARG A 264 -1.10 19.06 13.69
C ARG A 264 -1.20 17.89 14.65
N LYS A 265 -2.43 17.45 14.96
CA LYS A 265 -2.62 16.30 15.84
C LYS A 265 -2.09 15.00 15.21
N LEU A 266 -2.34 14.76 13.94
CA LEU A 266 -1.80 13.60 13.22
C LEU A 266 -0.29 13.68 13.03
N GLN A 267 0.26 14.86 12.71
CA GLN A 267 1.71 15.08 12.64
C GLN A 267 2.42 14.89 13.99
N SER A 268 1.75 15.14 15.11
CA SER A 268 2.30 14.87 16.45
C SER A 268 2.16 13.40 16.87
N GLN A 269 1.15 12.71 16.34
CA GLN A 269 0.96 11.29 16.56
C GLN A 269 1.93 10.47 15.72
N PHE A 270 1.97 10.71 14.42
CA PHE A 270 2.83 9.98 13.48
C PHE A 270 4.10 10.78 13.21
N THR A 271 5.05 10.70 14.15
CA THR A 271 6.32 11.42 14.03
C THR A 271 7.30 10.75 13.07
N TYR A 272 7.10 9.47 12.76
CA TYR A 272 7.89 8.71 11.78
C TYR A 272 6.95 8.04 10.78
N ILE A 273 7.17 8.32 9.50
CA ILE A 273 6.36 7.82 8.40
C ILE A 273 7.23 6.95 7.51
N MET A 274 6.78 5.70 7.28
CA MET A 274 7.39 4.77 6.34
C MET A 274 6.39 4.49 5.21
N VAL A 275 6.84 4.56 3.96
CA VAL A 275 6.00 4.24 2.80
C VAL A 275 6.71 3.23 1.92
N ASP A 276 6.11 2.06 1.74
CA ASP A 276 6.59 1.01 0.83
C ASP A 276 5.98 1.18 -0.56
N GLU A 277 6.67 0.72 -1.59
CA GLU A 277 6.28 0.79 -3.01
C GLU A 277 5.89 2.23 -3.44
N TYR A 278 6.69 3.22 -3.05
CA TYR A 278 6.39 4.64 -3.26
C TYR A 278 6.23 5.02 -4.74
N GLN A 279 6.82 4.27 -5.68
CA GLN A 279 6.66 4.46 -7.13
C GLN A 279 5.23 4.24 -7.64
N ASP A 280 4.40 3.51 -6.88
CA ASP A 280 3.02 3.20 -7.26
C ASP A 280 2.00 4.18 -6.65
N THR A 281 2.47 5.26 -6.02
CA THR A 281 1.58 6.27 -5.41
C THR A 281 0.96 7.20 -6.45
N SER A 282 -0.34 7.54 -6.27
CA SER A 282 -1.00 8.61 -7.02
C SER A 282 -0.61 10.00 -6.50
N VAL A 283 -0.95 11.05 -7.23
CA VAL A 283 -0.74 12.45 -6.80
C VAL A 283 -1.42 12.71 -5.45
N ALA A 284 -2.67 12.26 -5.28
CA ALA A 284 -3.43 12.39 -4.03
C ALA A 284 -2.74 11.67 -2.86
N GLN A 285 -2.22 10.45 -3.08
CA GLN A 285 -1.48 9.70 -2.05
C GLN A 285 -0.18 10.37 -1.67
N SER A 286 0.59 10.87 -2.63
CA SER A 286 1.83 11.61 -2.39
C SER A 286 1.55 12.91 -1.59
N LEU A 287 0.48 13.64 -1.95
CA LEU A 287 0.05 14.83 -1.22
C LEU A 287 -0.40 14.48 0.22
N LEU A 288 -1.13 13.39 0.39
CA LEU A 288 -1.52 12.89 1.71
C LEU A 288 -0.30 12.64 2.60
N VAL A 289 0.71 11.94 2.08
CA VAL A 289 1.97 11.70 2.79
C VAL A 289 2.65 13.02 3.16
N LYS A 290 2.78 13.94 2.20
CA LYS A 290 3.37 15.26 2.44
C LYS A 290 2.66 16.04 3.56
N LEU A 291 1.33 15.98 3.63
CA LEU A 291 0.55 16.67 4.66
C LEU A 291 0.67 15.99 6.04
N LEU A 292 0.91 14.68 6.09
CA LEU A 292 1.14 13.94 7.34
C LEU A 292 2.53 14.17 7.91
N VAL A 293 3.54 14.40 7.07
CA VAL A 293 4.92 14.63 7.51
C VAL A 293 4.99 15.91 8.33
N ASN A 294 5.68 15.85 9.48
CA ASN A 294 5.93 17.03 10.30
C ASN A 294 6.96 17.93 9.63
N ASP A 295 6.58 19.18 9.37
CA ASP A 295 7.38 20.16 8.62
C ASP A 295 8.74 20.50 9.28
N ARG A 296 8.93 20.19 10.57
CA ARG A 296 10.17 20.48 11.33
C ARG A 296 11.16 19.30 11.31
N THR A 297 10.66 18.09 11.47
CA THR A 297 11.52 16.90 11.58
C THR A 297 11.74 16.21 10.24
N LEU A 298 10.74 16.28 9.34
CA LEU A 298 10.71 15.62 8.04
C LEU A 298 11.05 14.11 8.12
N ASN A 299 10.69 13.45 9.22
CA ASN A 299 11.00 12.04 9.44
C ASN A 299 10.11 11.14 8.56
N ILE A 300 10.50 11.02 7.32
CA ILE A 300 9.88 10.16 6.32
C ILE A 300 10.93 9.27 5.67
N CYS A 301 10.62 7.99 5.56
CA CYS A 301 11.39 7.03 4.77
C CYS A 301 10.49 6.45 3.68
N ALA A 302 10.76 6.79 2.44
CA ALA A 302 10.11 6.20 1.27
C ALA A 302 11.00 5.11 0.68
N VAL A 303 10.41 3.95 0.42
CA VAL A 303 11.08 2.84 -0.23
C VAL A 303 10.35 2.53 -1.53
N GLY A 304 11.08 2.38 -2.61
CA GLY A 304 10.47 2.09 -3.89
C GLY A 304 11.47 1.65 -4.95
N ASP A 305 10.92 1.23 -6.07
CA ASP A 305 11.65 0.79 -7.25
C ASP A 305 11.08 1.48 -8.49
N ASP A 306 11.75 2.53 -8.94
CA ASP A 306 11.36 3.28 -10.15
C ASP A 306 11.25 2.39 -11.39
N ASP A 307 12.03 1.31 -11.46
CA ASP A 307 11.98 0.33 -12.55
C ASP A 307 10.76 -0.62 -12.48
N GLN A 308 10.01 -0.63 -11.36
CA GLN A 308 8.80 -1.43 -11.15
C GLN A 308 7.51 -0.61 -11.17
N SER A 309 7.52 0.64 -11.61
CA SER A 309 6.32 1.46 -11.75
C SER A 309 5.47 0.97 -12.93
N ILE A 310 4.52 0.08 -12.66
CA ILE A 310 3.65 -0.56 -13.68
C ILE A 310 2.16 -0.29 -13.46
N TYR A 311 1.80 0.61 -12.55
CA TYR A 311 0.41 0.94 -12.18
C TYR A 311 -0.04 2.33 -12.67
N SER A 312 0.60 2.90 -13.71
CA SER A 312 0.18 4.18 -14.29
C SER A 312 -1.28 4.18 -14.73
N PHE A 313 -1.78 3.04 -15.26
CA PHE A 313 -3.20 2.84 -15.61
C PHE A 313 -4.16 2.86 -14.40
N ARG A 314 -3.64 2.91 -13.17
CA ARG A 314 -4.38 3.07 -11.91
C ARG A 314 -4.03 4.39 -11.21
N GLY A 315 -3.58 5.39 -11.94
CA GLY A 315 -3.26 6.70 -11.39
C GLY A 315 -1.90 6.81 -10.71
N ALA A 316 -1.04 5.77 -10.77
CA ALA A 316 0.32 5.88 -10.25
C ALA A 316 1.13 6.91 -11.05
N GLU A 317 1.83 7.80 -10.33
CA GLU A 317 2.62 8.89 -10.90
C GLU A 317 4.11 8.70 -10.55
N ILE A 318 4.90 8.29 -11.53
CA ILE A 318 6.34 8.02 -11.35
C ILE A 318 7.11 9.25 -10.86
N ASN A 319 6.66 10.44 -11.21
CA ASN A 319 7.28 11.68 -10.77
C ASN A 319 7.26 11.86 -9.24
N ASN A 320 6.38 11.16 -8.52
CA ASN A 320 6.36 11.19 -7.07
C ASN A 320 7.69 10.67 -6.47
N ILE A 321 8.21 9.55 -6.98
CA ILE A 321 9.49 9.01 -6.51
C ILE A 321 10.69 9.74 -7.12
N LEU A 322 10.63 10.13 -8.40
CA LEU A 322 11.71 10.86 -9.07
C LEU A 322 11.95 12.22 -8.40
N ASN A 323 10.89 12.94 -8.06
CA ASN A 323 10.92 14.26 -7.44
C ASN A 323 10.92 14.24 -5.91
N PHE A 324 10.94 13.08 -5.26
CA PHE A 324 10.93 12.97 -3.80
C PHE A 324 12.00 13.84 -3.12
N PRO A 325 13.26 13.89 -3.59
CA PRO A 325 14.29 14.73 -2.98
C PRO A 325 14.06 16.24 -3.17
N ALA A 326 13.30 16.65 -4.18
CA ALA A 326 12.91 18.04 -4.38
C ALA A 326 11.76 18.45 -3.45
N ILE A 327 10.85 17.50 -3.18
CA ILE A 327 9.71 17.68 -2.25
C ILE A 327 10.20 17.73 -0.80
N PHE A 328 11.10 16.79 -0.42
CA PHE A 328 11.65 16.65 0.92
C PHE A 328 13.13 17.06 0.92
N LYS A 329 13.40 18.33 1.16
CA LYS A 329 14.76 18.89 1.15
C LYS A 329 15.66 18.21 2.19
N GLY A 330 16.91 17.98 1.83
CA GLY A 330 17.87 17.28 2.69
C GLY A 330 17.75 15.76 2.63
N CYS A 331 16.97 15.24 1.70
CA CYS A 331 16.75 13.81 1.53
C CYS A 331 18.05 13.03 1.29
N LYS A 332 18.31 12.04 2.15
CA LYS A 332 19.36 11.05 1.96
C LYS A 332 18.88 9.99 0.97
N LYS A 333 19.65 9.72 -0.08
CA LYS A 333 19.36 8.69 -1.09
C LYS A 333 20.24 7.48 -0.85
N ILE A 334 19.64 6.30 -0.71
CA ILE A 334 20.35 5.03 -0.54
C ILE A 334 19.89 4.08 -1.63
N ARG A 335 20.84 3.41 -2.32
CA ARG A 335 20.54 2.40 -3.35
C ARG A 335 20.79 1.01 -2.80
N LEU A 336 19.80 0.12 -2.97
CA LEU A 336 19.89 -1.30 -2.66
C LEU A 336 19.92 -2.07 -3.99
N GLU A 337 21.11 -2.46 -4.44
CA GLU A 337 21.36 -3.07 -5.75
C GLU A 337 21.63 -4.57 -5.66
N GLU A 338 21.98 -5.09 -4.48
CA GLU A 338 22.20 -6.51 -4.28
C GLU A 338 20.87 -7.27 -4.22
N ASN A 339 20.70 -8.21 -5.13
CA ASN A 339 19.52 -9.07 -5.22
C ASN A 339 19.79 -10.43 -4.56
N TYR A 340 18.92 -10.82 -3.64
CA TYR A 340 18.99 -12.09 -2.90
C TYR A 340 17.98 -13.14 -3.41
N ARG A 341 17.18 -12.79 -4.41
CA ARG A 341 16.07 -13.63 -4.91
C ARG A 341 16.47 -14.47 -6.11
N SER A 342 17.16 -13.86 -7.06
CA SER A 342 17.32 -14.38 -8.42
C SER A 342 18.76 -14.83 -8.68
N THR A 343 18.92 -15.68 -9.68
CA THR A 343 20.23 -16.07 -10.22
C THR A 343 20.79 -15.00 -11.13
N GLY A 344 22.11 -15.04 -11.41
CA GLY A 344 22.81 -14.07 -12.27
C GLY A 344 22.20 -13.99 -13.67
N THR A 345 21.87 -15.11 -14.28
CA THR A 345 21.28 -15.16 -15.64
C THR A 345 19.91 -14.42 -15.69
N ILE A 346 19.06 -14.59 -14.67
CA ILE A 346 17.78 -13.89 -14.60
C ILE A 346 17.99 -12.37 -14.47
N LEU A 347 18.95 -11.95 -13.62
CA LEU A 347 19.24 -10.52 -13.43
C LEU A 347 19.85 -9.88 -14.67
N ASN A 348 20.73 -10.58 -15.38
CA ASN A 348 21.31 -10.09 -16.62
C ASN A 348 20.24 -9.85 -17.69
N ALA A 349 19.27 -10.77 -17.82
CA ALA A 349 18.13 -10.59 -18.71
C ALA A 349 17.26 -9.40 -18.27
N ALA A 350 16.93 -9.29 -16.98
CA ALA A 350 16.14 -8.17 -16.44
C ALA A 350 16.84 -6.82 -16.63
N ASN A 351 18.14 -6.73 -16.33
CA ASN A 351 18.94 -5.52 -16.54
C ASN A 351 18.96 -5.10 -18.02
N SER A 352 19.04 -6.08 -18.94
CA SER A 352 19.02 -5.80 -20.39
C SER A 352 17.67 -5.21 -20.82
N VAL A 353 16.55 -5.71 -20.29
CA VAL A 353 15.21 -5.19 -20.59
C VAL A 353 15.05 -3.77 -20.03
N ILE A 354 15.40 -3.56 -18.77
CA ILE A 354 15.17 -2.28 -18.10
C ILE A 354 16.11 -1.17 -18.58
N ALA A 355 17.23 -1.51 -19.20
CA ALA A 355 18.16 -0.54 -19.80
C ALA A 355 17.52 0.34 -20.90
N HIS A 356 16.40 -0.11 -21.47
CA HIS A 356 15.65 0.66 -22.47
C HIS A 356 14.80 1.78 -21.88
N ASN A 357 14.55 1.76 -20.55
CA ASN A 357 13.86 2.86 -19.89
C ASN A 357 14.80 4.05 -19.71
N THR A 358 14.33 5.25 -20.11
CA THR A 358 15.11 6.49 -20.05
C THR A 358 14.86 7.29 -18.77
N GLU A 359 13.66 7.22 -18.21
CA GLU A 359 13.24 7.93 -17.00
C GLU A 359 13.45 7.06 -15.77
N ARG A 360 14.67 7.09 -15.20
CA ARG A 360 15.01 6.27 -14.04
C ARG A 360 16.07 6.91 -13.15
N LEU A 361 16.07 6.54 -11.87
CA LEU A 361 17.05 7.01 -10.88
C LEU A 361 18.43 6.32 -11.04
N GLY A 362 18.53 5.35 -11.92
CA GLY A 362 19.77 4.65 -12.30
C GLY A 362 20.28 3.73 -11.18
N LYS A 363 20.03 2.41 -11.37
CA LYS A 363 20.62 1.33 -10.58
C LYS A 363 20.88 0.13 -11.48
N THR A 364 21.80 -0.73 -11.07
CA THR A 364 22.08 -1.99 -11.76
C THR A 364 22.05 -3.11 -10.72
N LEU A 365 21.13 -4.06 -10.90
CA LEU A 365 21.02 -5.18 -9.99
C LEU A 365 22.15 -6.18 -10.22
N TRP A 366 22.74 -6.63 -9.12
CA TRP A 366 23.73 -7.69 -9.10
C TRP A 366 23.40 -8.71 -8.01
N THR A 367 23.97 -9.90 -8.06
CA THR A 367 23.79 -10.94 -7.06
C THR A 367 25.06 -11.72 -6.81
N SER A 368 25.22 -12.20 -5.59
CA SER A 368 26.24 -13.19 -5.21
C SER A 368 25.77 -14.64 -5.46
N ASN A 369 24.51 -14.84 -5.85
CA ASN A 369 24.00 -16.16 -6.22
C ASN A 369 24.66 -16.65 -7.52
N ALA A 370 24.70 -17.97 -7.71
CA ALA A 370 25.19 -18.59 -8.95
C ALA A 370 24.37 -18.14 -10.18
N ASP A 371 24.95 -18.24 -11.36
CA ASP A 371 24.27 -17.86 -12.61
C ASP A 371 22.97 -18.62 -12.86
N GLY A 372 22.91 -19.89 -12.48
CA GLY A 372 21.72 -20.72 -12.66
C GLY A 372 21.49 -21.13 -14.13
N GLU A 373 20.28 -21.62 -14.41
CA GLU A 373 19.89 -22.05 -15.75
C GLU A 373 19.62 -20.85 -16.67
N LYS A 374 19.76 -21.06 -17.99
CA LYS A 374 19.41 -20.03 -18.98
C LYS A 374 17.91 -19.82 -19.05
N VAL A 375 17.50 -18.57 -19.33
CA VAL A 375 16.11 -18.23 -19.64
C VAL A 375 15.73 -18.91 -20.96
N SER A 376 14.62 -19.64 -20.95
CA SER A 376 14.08 -20.30 -22.14
C SER A 376 12.98 -19.45 -22.76
N TYR A 377 12.95 -19.40 -24.08
CA TYR A 377 11.92 -18.74 -24.87
C TYR A 377 11.25 -19.77 -25.81
N ALA A 378 9.94 -19.65 -26.00
CA ALA A 378 9.19 -20.46 -26.95
C ALA A 378 8.01 -19.67 -27.52
N ASP A 379 7.74 -19.84 -28.79
CA ASP A 379 6.55 -19.35 -29.50
C ASP A 379 5.55 -20.47 -29.70
N TYR A 380 4.28 -20.12 -29.68
CA TYR A 380 3.18 -21.06 -29.83
C TYR A 380 2.19 -20.52 -30.86
N GLU A 381 1.43 -21.43 -31.53
CA GLU A 381 0.48 -21.05 -32.56
C GLU A 381 -0.77 -20.38 -32.00
N ASP A 382 -1.22 -20.85 -30.83
CA ASP A 382 -2.38 -20.31 -30.12
C ASP A 382 -2.27 -20.48 -28.60
N GLU A 383 -3.21 -19.88 -27.88
CA GLU A 383 -3.30 -19.91 -26.41
C GLU A 383 -3.53 -21.31 -25.83
N ASN A 384 -4.14 -22.23 -26.58
CA ASN A 384 -4.42 -23.59 -26.13
C ASN A 384 -3.16 -24.47 -26.26
N GLU A 385 -2.41 -24.27 -27.34
CA GLU A 385 -1.11 -24.92 -27.50
C GLU A 385 -0.13 -24.46 -26.44
N GLU A 386 -0.04 -23.13 -26.21
CA GLU A 386 0.76 -22.54 -25.12
C GLU A 386 0.42 -23.20 -23.78
N ALA A 387 -0.88 -23.18 -23.40
CA ALA A 387 -1.33 -23.74 -22.14
C ALA A 387 -1.00 -25.24 -22.00
N ARG A 388 -1.15 -26.02 -23.07
CA ARG A 388 -0.84 -27.45 -23.12
C ARG A 388 0.66 -27.71 -22.89
N LEU A 389 1.52 -26.95 -23.57
CA LEU A 389 2.96 -27.14 -23.47
C LEU A 389 3.51 -26.62 -22.14
N VAL A 390 2.99 -25.52 -21.61
CA VAL A 390 3.27 -25.03 -20.27
C VAL A 390 2.91 -26.09 -19.22
N ALA A 391 1.69 -26.65 -19.27
CA ALA A 391 1.30 -27.71 -18.34
C ALA A 391 2.19 -28.95 -18.44
N LYS A 392 2.60 -29.35 -19.66
CA LYS A 392 3.56 -30.43 -19.87
C LYS A 392 4.92 -30.15 -19.26
N LYS A 393 5.43 -28.91 -19.43
CA LYS A 393 6.71 -28.48 -18.84
C LYS A 393 6.64 -28.49 -17.31
N ILE A 394 5.55 -27.98 -16.73
CA ILE A 394 5.31 -28.02 -15.28
C ILE A 394 5.35 -29.46 -14.77
N LYS A 395 4.64 -30.38 -15.46
CA LYS A 395 4.64 -31.80 -15.08
C LYS A 395 6.05 -32.39 -15.07
N GLN A 396 6.84 -32.12 -16.09
CA GLN A 396 8.25 -32.54 -16.17
C GLN A 396 9.08 -31.96 -15.01
N THR A 397 8.89 -30.68 -14.70
CA THR A 397 9.58 -30.01 -13.60
C THR A 397 9.20 -30.64 -12.24
N ILE A 398 7.94 -30.99 -12.03
CA ILE A 398 7.50 -31.71 -10.82
C ILE A 398 8.15 -33.11 -10.76
N GLN A 399 8.21 -33.81 -11.88
CA GLN A 399 8.85 -35.14 -11.96
C GLN A 399 10.36 -35.08 -11.69
N SER A 400 11.03 -33.94 -11.94
CA SER A 400 12.44 -33.75 -11.59
C SER A 400 12.66 -33.38 -10.11
N GLY A 401 11.60 -33.33 -9.29
CA GLY A 401 11.68 -33.13 -7.84
C GLY A 401 11.33 -31.73 -7.34
N VAL A 402 10.90 -30.82 -8.21
CA VAL A 402 10.43 -29.48 -7.80
C VAL A 402 9.00 -29.60 -7.25
N GLU A 403 8.75 -29.05 -6.06
CA GLU A 403 7.40 -29.06 -5.49
C GLU A 403 6.46 -28.09 -6.23
N PRO A 404 5.18 -28.45 -6.43
CA PRO A 404 4.20 -27.61 -7.14
C PRO A 404 4.05 -26.21 -6.53
N LYS A 405 4.24 -26.05 -5.22
CA LYS A 405 4.17 -24.74 -4.51
C LYS A 405 5.27 -23.77 -4.93
N ASP A 406 6.37 -24.29 -5.50
CA ASP A 406 7.54 -23.51 -5.93
C ASP A 406 7.48 -23.14 -7.42
N ILE A 407 6.36 -23.48 -8.09
CA ILE A 407 6.13 -23.16 -9.50
C ILE A 407 5.02 -22.13 -9.61
N ALA A 408 5.25 -21.08 -10.40
CA ALA A 408 4.26 -20.06 -10.69
C ALA A 408 4.11 -19.84 -12.19
N VAL A 409 2.87 -19.65 -12.66
CA VAL A 409 2.53 -19.21 -14.01
C VAL A 409 2.01 -17.79 -13.94
N LEU A 410 2.68 -16.86 -14.61
CA LEU A 410 2.33 -15.45 -14.64
C LEU A 410 1.87 -15.08 -16.06
N PHE A 411 0.77 -14.34 -16.16
CA PHE A 411 0.24 -13.84 -17.43
C PHE A 411 -0.33 -12.44 -17.29
N ARG A 412 -0.37 -11.70 -18.40
CA ARG A 412 -0.80 -10.29 -18.42
C ARG A 412 -2.30 -10.13 -18.30
N SER A 413 -3.09 -11.03 -18.87
CA SER A 413 -4.55 -10.94 -18.96
C SER A 413 -5.22 -12.13 -18.31
N ASN A 414 -6.28 -11.85 -17.52
CA ASN A 414 -7.12 -12.89 -16.92
C ASN A 414 -7.84 -13.78 -17.96
N MET A 415 -7.89 -13.38 -19.23
CA MET A 415 -8.47 -14.20 -20.31
C MET A 415 -7.75 -15.55 -20.46
N LEU A 416 -6.43 -15.56 -20.23
CA LEU A 416 -5.61 -16.77 -20.33
C LEU A 416 -5.84 -17.77 -19.20
N THR A 417 -6.51 -17.36 -18.11
CA THR A 417 -6.76 -18.23 -16.94
C THR A 417 -7.46 -19.54 -17.34
N ASN A 418 -8.52 -19.43 -18.15
CA ASN A 418 -9.33 -20.61 -18.54
C ASN A 418 -8.54 -21.65 -19.32
N ALA A 419 -7.66 -21.23 -20.25
CA ALA A 419 -6.83 -22.14 -21.03
C ALA A 419 -5.83 -22.89 -20.16
N ILE A 420 -5.14 -22.16 -19.27
CA ILE A 420 -4.16 -22.72 -18.33
C ILE A 420 -4.84 -23.67 -17.33
N GLU A 421 -5.97 -23.29 -16.72
CA GLU A 421 -6.71 -24.15 -15.78
C GLU A 421 -7.15 -25.48 -16.42
N LYS A 422 -7.70 -25.42 -17.65
CA LYS A 422 -8.08 -26.64 -18.40
C LYS A 422 -6.87 -27.54 -18.65
N ALA A 423 -5.73 -26.98 -19.04
CA ALA A 423 -4.51 -27.72 -19.31
C ALA A 423 -3.95 -28.37 -18.04
N LEU A 424 -3.86 -27.63 -16.92
CA LEU A 424 -3.40 -28.15 -15.63
C LEU A 424 -4.32 -29.27 -15.10
N THR A 425 -5.64 -29.06 -15.22
CA THR A 425 -6.65 -30.07 -14.82
C THR A 425 -6.51 -31.36 -15.64
N ARG A 426 -6.30 -31.23 -16.95
CA ARG A 426 -6.08 -32.40 -17.84
C ARG A 426 -4.84 -33.21 -17.48
N GLU A 427 -3.76 -32.52 -17.10
CA GLU A 427 -2.51 -33.11 -16.64
C GLU A 427 -2.53 -33.56 -15.17
N LYS A 428 -3.65 -33.35 -14.45
CA LYS A 428 -3.85 -33.65 -13.03
C LYS A 428 -2.83 -32.95 -12.11
N ILE A 429 -2.45 -31.74 -12.47
CA ILE A 429 -1.54 -30.89 -11.68
C ILE A 429 -2.39 -30.07 -10.69
N PRO A 430 -2.11 -30.14 -9.37
CA PRO A 430 -2.79 -29.30 -8.40
C PRO A 430 -2.36 -27.83 -8.58
N TYR A 431 -3.33 -26.92 -8.59
CA TYR A 431 -3.05 -25.49 -8.76
C TYR A 431 -3.95 -24.61 -7.89
N ARG A 432 -3.55 -23.36 -7.72
CA ARG A 432 -4.34 -22.33 -7.06
C ARG A 432 -4.34 -21.07 -7.93
N VAL A 433 -5.51 -20.59 -8.30
CA VAL A 433 -5.65 -19.29 -8.97
C VAL A 433 -5.57 -18.17 -7.92
N ILE A 434 -4.67 -17.20 -8.15
CA ILE A 434 -4.54 -16.00 -7.33
C ILE A 434 -5.20 -14.86 -8.09
N GLY A 435 -6.09 -14.10 -7.42
CA GLY A 435 -6.84 -13.00 -8.06
C GLY A 435 -8.25 -13.40 -8.54
N GLY A 436 -8.76 -14.58 -8.14
CA GLY A 436 -10.17 -14.96 -8.37
C GLY A 436 -11.16 -14.06 -7.62
N THR A 437 -12.47 -14.14 -7.96
CA THR A 437 -13.53 -13.32 -7.37
C THR A 437 -13.58 -13.45 -5.85
N PRO A 438 -13.30 -12.37 -5.09
CA PRO A 438 -13.32 -12.40 -3.64
C PRO A 438 -14.68 -12.81 -3.08
N LEU A 439 -14.70 -13.43 -1.88
CA LEU A 439 -15.94 -13.85 -1.21
C LEU A 439 -16.95 -12.70 -1.11
N PHE A 440 -16.49 -11.50 -0.72
CA PHE A 440 -17.33 -10.32 -0.55
C PHE A 440 -17.84 -9.71 -1.87
N ALA A 441 -17.26 -10.04 -3.00
CA ALA A 441 -17.76 -9.65 -4.33
C ALA A 441 -18.87 -10.58 -4.85
N ARG A 442 -19.11 -11.73 -4.20
CA ARG A 442 -20.17 -12.65 -4.60
C ARG A 442 -21.54 -12.05 -4.36
N LYS A 443 -22.44 -12.19 -5.34
CA LYS A 443 -23.80 -11.58 -5.33
C LYS A 443 -24.59 -11.85 -4.04
N ALA A 444 -24.62 -13.10 -3.59
CA ALA A 444 -25.36 -13.47 -2.36
C ALA A 444 -24.76 -12.81 -1.10
N VAL A 445 -23.43 -12.72 -1.02
CA VAL A 445 -22.76 -12.06 0.11
C VAL A 445 -23.01 -10.56 0.10
N LYS A 446 -22.94 -9.91 -1.06
CA LYS A 446 -23.31 -8.49 -1.22
C LYS A 446 -24.75 -8.21 -0.83
N ASP A 447 -25.68 -9.12 -1.14
CA ASP A 447 -27.10 -8.98 -0.74
C ASP A 447 -27.25 -9.01 0.79
N ILE A 448 -26.57 -9.92 1.49
CA ILE A 448 -26.56 -9.98 2.97
C ILE A 448 -25.92 -8.70 3.56
N ILE A 449 -24.79 -8.29 3.03
CA ILE A 449 -24.12 -7.06 3.49
C ILE A 449 -25.04 -5.85 3.31
N ALA A 450 -25.79 -5.76 2.22
CA ALA A 450 -26.74 -4.67 2.01
C ALA A 450 -27.83 -4.60 3.09
N TYR A 451 -28.35 -5.73 3.55
CA TYR A 451 -29.26 -5.77 4.71
C TYR A 451 -28.61 -5.24 5.99
N LEU A 452 -27.38 -5.68 6.28
CA LEU A 452 -26.66 -5.24 7.48
C LEU A 452 -26.30 -3.75 7.40
N THR A 453 -25.94 -3.26 6.22
CA THR A 453 -25.60 -1.86 6.02
C THR A 453 -26.79 -0.94 6.31
N LEU A 454 -27.99 -1.31 5.87
CA LEU A 454 -29.21 -0.51 6.12
C LEU A 454 -29.56 -0.41 7.61
N LEU A 455 -29.13 -1.34 8.46
CA LEU A 455 -29.32 -1.22 9.91
C LEU A 455 -28.43 -0.11 10.51
N VAL A 456 -27.29 0.17 9.88
CA VAL A 456 -26.32 1.18 10.34
C VAL A 456 -26.52 2.51 9.62
N ASN A 457 -26.83 2.46 8.32
CA ASN A 457 -27.08 3.62 7.47
C ASN A 457 -28.42 3.47 6.72
N PRO A 458 -29.56 3.82 7.33
CA PRO A 458 -30.87 3.72 6.69
C PRO A 458 -31.06 4.62 5.47
N ALA A 459 -30.23 5.64 5.31
CA ALA A 459 -30.28 6.59 4.18
C ALA A 459 -29.64 6.04 2.88
N ASP A 460 -29.11 4.80 2.89
CA ASP A 460 -28.44 4.22 1.74
C ASP A 460 -29.45 3.62 0.73
N ASP A 461 -29.97 4.46 -0.14
CA ASP A 461 -30.90 4.08 -1.21
C ASP A 461 -30.35 3.01 -2.15
N THR A 462 -29.05 3.01 -2.41
CA THR A 462 -28.40 2.03 -3.29
C THR A 462 -28.49 0.63 -2.70
N ARG A 463 -28.23 0.50 -1.41
CA ARG A 463 -28.40 -0.77 -0.68
C ARG A 463 -29.86 -1.16 -0.55
N LEU A 464 -30.76 -0.20 -0.33
CA LEU A 464 -32.20 -0.44 -0.30
C LEU A 464 -32.70 -0.98 -1.65
N LYS A 465 -32.36 -0.33 -2.78
CA LYS A 465 -32.72 -0.79 -4.13
C LYS A 465 -32.21 -2.21 -4.40
N ARG A 466 -31.02 -2.55 -3.90
CA ARG A 466 -30.44 -3.88 -4.07
C ARG A 466 -31.29 -4.98 -3.40
N ILE A 467 -31.85 -4.73 -2.21
CA ILE A 467 -32.51 -5.75 -1.39
C ILE A 467 -34.01 -5.67 -1.33
N ILE A 468 -34.62 -4.56 -1.76
CA ILE A 468 -36.07 -4.32 -1.60
C ILE A 468 -36.94 -5.45 -2.19
N ASN A 469 -36.44 -6.12 -3.24
CA ASN A 469 -37.10 -7.24 -3.89
C ASN A 469 -36.32 -8.58 -3.70
N LYS A 470 -35.52 -8.69 -2.65
CA LYS A 470 -34.80 -9.90 -2.28
C LYS A 470 -35.05 -10.23 -0.79
N PRO A 471 -35.77 -11.31 -0.45
CA PRO A 471 -36.51 -12.21 -1.34
C PRO A 471 -37.57 -11.48 -2.15
N SER A 472 -38.12 -12.12 -3.19
CA SER A 472 -39.11 -11.48 -4.08
C SER A 472 -40.33 -10.96 -3.30
N ARG A 473 -40.62 -9.65 -3.39
CA ARG A 473 -41.75 -8.95 -2.75
C ARG A 473 -42.71 -8.38 -3.80
N LYS A 474 -42.57 -8.80 -5.08
CA LYS A 474 -43.40 -8.33 -6.21
C LYS A 474 -43.29 -6.81 -6.47
N ILE A 475 -42.14 -6.20 -6.09
CA ILE A 475 -41.85 -4.80 -6.36
C ILE A 475 -41.12 -4.73 -7.70
N GLY A 476 -41.85 -4.44 -8.76
CA GLY A 476 -41.30 -4.35 -10.12
C GLY A 476 -40.66 -2.98 -10.41
N PRO A 477 -40.00 -2.82 -11.59
CA PRO A 477 -39.31 -1.58 -11.97
C PRO A 477 -40.22 -0.34 -11.93
N ALA A 478 -41.47 -0.46 -12.37
CA ALA A 478 -42.42 0.64 -12.35
C ALA A 478 -42.80 1.10 -10.92
N ALA A 479 -42.96 0.15 -9.98
CA ALA A 479 -43.19 0.48 -8.58
C ALA A 479 -41.95 1.17 -7.94
N MET A 480 -40.74 0.71 -8.29
CA MET A 480 -39.49 1.34 -7.85
C MET A 480 -39.35 2.77 -8.38
N GLN A 481 -39.72 3.00 -9.65
CA GLN A 481 -39.67 4.32 -10.23
C GLN A 481 -40.64 5.27 -9.51
N LYS A 482 -41.89 4.82 -9.27
CA LYS A 482 -42.90 5.61 -8.54
C LYS A 482 -42.47 5.92 -7.11
N LEU A 483 -41.84 4.96 -6.41
CA LEU A 483 -41.26 5.21 -5.09
C LEU A 483 -40.18 6.29 -5.12
N ALA A 484 -39.25 6.21 -6.09
CA ALA A 484 -38.19 7.20 -6.25
C ALA A 484 -38.73 8.59 -6.59
N GLU A 485 -39.73 8.69 -7.49
CA GLU A 485 -40.40 9.96 -7.83
C GLU A 485 -41.12 10.55 -6.60
N THR A 486 -41.80 9.72 -5.83
CA THR A 486 -42.46 10.15 -4.60
C THR A 486 -41.47 10.62 -3.55
N ALA A 487 -40.42 9.85 -3.29
CA ALA A 487 -39.36 10.21 -2.33
C ALA A 487 -38.71 11.55 -2.70
N ASN A 488 -38.40 11.76 -3.98
CA ASN A 488 -37.87 13.03 -4.46
C ASN A 488 -38.85 14.21 -4.32
N ALA A 489 -40.15 13.97 -4.52
CA ALA A 489 -41.18 15.01 -4.39
C ALA A 489 -41.40 15.48 -2.92
N TYR A 490 -41.17 14.60 -1.97
CA TYR A 490 -41.32 14.89 -0.55
C TYR A 490 -39.99 15.10 0.19
N ASP A 491 -38.88 15.05 -0.52
CA ASP A 491 -37.52 15.16 0.03
C ASP A 491 -37.21 14.18 1.19
N ILE A 492 -37.65 12.92 1.02
CA ILE A 492 -37.48 11.81 1.98
C ILE A 492 -36.67 10.68 1.36
#